data_fd7e5c62bbd84f27c2fc203c68f89130
#
_entry.id   fd7e5c62bbd84f27c2fc203c68f89130
#
_cell.length_a   1.000
_cell.length_b   1.000
_cell.length_c   1.000
_cell.angle_alpha   90.00
_cell.angle_beta   90.00
_cell.angle_gamma   90.00
#
_symmetry.space_group_name_H-M   'P 1'
#
loop_
_entity.id
_entity.type
_entity.pdbx_description
1 polymer ?
#
loop_
_entity_poly.entity_id
_entity_poly.type
_entity_poly.pdbx_seq_one_letter_code
_entity_poly.pdbx_strand_id
1 'polypeptide(L)'
;QNCHWEDSGAFTGEVSIEMLKEFGVEYIIVGHSERRQLFNENDYMINKKIKAILSAGLKPILCIGETIEERNSGLTENFLENQIKKGLEGVESLNGCIIAYEPIWSIGNVTPTPQCLTKP
;
A
#
# COMPACT_ATOMS: atom_id res chain seq x y z
N GLN A 1 0.44 9.25 5.51
CA GLN A 1 -0.82 8.93 6.18
C GLN A 1 -1.67 8.01 5.30
N ASN A 2 -2.37 7.09 5.92
CA ASN A 2 -3.40 6.26 5.28
C ASN A 2 -4.70 7.07 5.13
N CYS A 3 -5.61 6.59 4.31
CA CYS A 3 -6.93 7.22 4.13
C CYS A 3 -8.03 6.18 3.97
N HIS A 4 -9.27 6.66 4.04
CA HIS A 4 -10.44 5.90 3.62
C HIS A 4 -10.81 6.31 2.19
N TRP A 5 -11.56 5.47 1.47
CA TRP A 5 -11.94 5.76 0.08
C TRP A 5 -13.24 6.55 -0.07
N GLU A 6 -14.04 6.63 0.99
CA GLU A 6 -15.27 7.44 0.97
C GLU A 6 -14.97 8.87 1.42
N ASP A 7 -15.61 9.85 0.78
CA ASP A 7 -15.39 11.25 1.11
C ASP A 7 -16.04 11.64 2.43
N SER A 8 -17.16 11.03 2.76
CA SER A 8 -17.93 11.31 3.97
C SER A 8 -18.77 10.10 4.35
N GLY A 9 -19.31 10.11 5.55
CA GLY A 9 -20.18 9.06 6.05
C GLY A 9 -19.83 8.60 7.46
N ALA A 10 -20.53 7.57 7.92
CA ALA A 10 -20.35 7.02 9.26
C ALA A 10 -19.23 5.97 9.27
N PHE A 11 -17.99 6.44 9.19
CA PHE A 11 -16.79 5.60 9.17
C PHE A 11 -15.91 5.94 10.35
N THR A 12 -16.37 5.60 11.52
CA THR A 12 -15.67 5.91 12.79
C THR A 12 -14.22 5.45 12.77
N GLY A 13 -13.31 6.36 13.09
CA GLY A 13 -11.88 6.08 13.12
C GLY A 13 -11.15 6.28 11.79
N GLU A 14 -11.89 6.58 10.72
CA GLU A 14 -11.30 6.78 9.40
C GLU A 14 -11.03 8.24 9.09
N VAL A 15 -10.05 8.49 8.22
CA VAL A 15 -9.68 9.82 7.75
C VAL A 15 -9.91 9.88 6.26
N SER A 16 -10.70 10.84 5.80
CA SER A 16 -10.97 11.00 4.36
C SER A 16 -9.83 11.71 3.65
N ILE A 17 -9.78 11.54 2.33
CA ILE A 17 -8.81 12.24 1.48
C ILE A 17 -9.01 13.76 1.57
N GLU A 18 -10.26 14.22 1.65
CA GLU A 18 -10.56 15.64 1.76
C GLU A 18 -9.97 16.25 3.04
N MET A 19 -10.01 15.52 4.16
CA MET A 19 -9.37 15.96 5.40
C MET A 19 -7.86 16.12 5.21
N LEU A 20 -7.24 15.18 4.51
CA LEU A 20 -5.80 15.22 4.27
C LEU A 20 -5.41 16.36 3.34
N LYS A 21 -6.24 16.67 2.35
CA LYS A 21 -5.99 17.78 1.43
C LYS A 21 -5.93 19.13 2.15
N GLU A 22 -6.74 19.30 3.18
CA GLU A 22 -6.73 20.52 3.98
C GLU A 22 -5.38 20.77 4.67
N PHE A 23 -4.61 19.71 4.93
CA PHE A 23 -3.29 19.81 5.53
C PHE A 23 -2.16 19.89 4.50
N GLY A 24 -2.49 20.00 3.22
CA GLY A 24 -1.48 20.09 2.16
C GLY A 24 -0.80 18.77 1.82
N VAL A 25 -1.40 17.64 2.15
CA VAL A 25 -0.87 16.31 1.84
C VAL A 25 -0.85 16.09 0.34
N GLU A 26 0.27 15.62 -0.19
CA GLU A 26 0.42 15.29 -1.61
C GLU A 26 0.46 13.79 -1.87
N TYR A 27 1.05 13.03 -0.96
CA TYR A 27 1.25 11.58 -1.07
C TYR A 27 0.52 10.87 0.05
N ILE A 28 -0.14 9.76 -0.29
CA ILE A 28 -0.88 8.95 0.69
C ILE A 28 -0.38 7.51 0.59
N ILE A 29 0.01 6.95 1.73
CA ILE A 29 0.49 5.56 1.82
C ILE A 29 -0.71 4.63 1.88
N VAL A 30 -0.72 3.62 1.02
CA VAL A 30 -1.77 2.60 1.01
C VAL A 30 -1.16 1.21 0.97
N GLY A 31 -1.84 0.26 1.57
CA GLY A 31 -1.42 -1.13 1.52
C GLY A 31 -0.20 -1.46 2.35
N HIS A 32 0.14 -0.65 3.35
CA HIS A 32 1.25 -0.97 4.24
C HIS A 32 1.04 -2.33 4.90
N SER A 33 2.12 -3.08 5.10
CA SER A 33 2.06 -4.43 5.67
C SER A 33 1.31 -4.49 7.00
N GLU A 34 1.49 -3.49 7.84
CA GLU A 34 0.79 -3.43 9.13
C GLU A 34 -0.72 -3.35 8.92
N ARG A 35 -1.18 -2.59 7.94
CA ARG A 35 -2.60 -2.51 7.65
C ARG A 35 -3.16 -3.79 7.05
N ARG A 36 -2.36 -4.46 6.23
CA ARG A 36 -2.75 -5.76 5.66
C ARG A 36 -2.85 -6.83 6.74
N GLN A 37 -1.90 -6.87 7.64
CA GLN A 37 -1.80 -7.92 8.66
C GLN A 37 -2.67 -7.65 9.89
N LEU A 38 -2.71 -6.43 10.38
CA LEU A 38 -3.36 -6.08 11.64
C LEU A 38 -4.79 -5.57 11.46
N PHE A 39 -5.09 -4.98 10.31
CA PHE A 39 -6.39 -4.36 10.06
C PHE A 39 -7.13 -4.97 8.88
N ASN A 40 -6.65 -6.12 8.40
CA ASN A 40 -7.31 -6.88 7.32
C ASN A 40 -7.52 -6.08 6.03
N GLU A 41 -6.65 -5.13 5.75
CA GLU A 41 -6.71 -4.39 4.50
C GLU A 41 -6.29 -5.30 3.35
N ASN A 42 -7.21 -5.54 2.41
CA ASN A 42 -6.97 -6.42 1.26
C ASN A 42 -6.75 -5.60 -0.02
N ASP A 43 -6.38 -6.29 -1.09
CA ASP A 43 -6.09 -5.63 -2.37
C ASP A 43 -7.31 -4.93 -2.97
N TYR A 44 -8.52 -5.42 -2.72
CA TYR A 44 -9.74 -4.77 -3.16
C TYR A 44 -9.93 -3.40 -2.50
N MET A 45 -9.74 -3.34 -1.18
CA MET A 45 -9.81 -2.08 -0.43
C MET A 45 -8.70 -1.12 -0.87
N ILE A 46 -7.50 -1.63 -1.06
CA ILE A 46 -6.35 -0.85 -1.51
C ILE A 46 -6.61 -0.25 -2.89
N ASN A 47 -7.17 -1.03 -3.80
CA ASN A 47 -7.55 -0.57 -5.13
C ASN A 47 -8.54 0.60 -5.07
N LYS A 48 -9.56 0.50 -4.20
CA LYS A 48 -10.52 1.59 -3.99
C LYS A 48 -9.82 2.85 -3.49
N LYS A 49 -8.89 2.71 -2.55
CA LYS A 49 -8.14 3.84 -2.01
C LYS A 49 -7.30 4.51 -3.10
N ILE A 50 -6.59 3.72 -3.89
CA ILE A 50 -5.76 4.25 -4.99
C ILE A 50 -6.61 5.05 -5.97
N LYS A 51 -7.73 4.50 -6.39
CA LYS A 51 -8.64 5.20 -7.32
C LYS A 51 -9.16 6.51 -6.73
N ALA A 52 -9.54 6.51 -5.47
CA ALA A 52 -10.02 7.71 -4.79
C ALA A 52 -8.91 8.76 -4.67
N ILE A 53 -7.69 8.35 -4.34
CA ILE A 53 -6.53 9.25 -4.24
C ILE A 53 -6.24 9.93 -5.58
N LEU A 54 -6.20 9.14 -6.65
CA LEU A 54 -5.94 9.66 -7.99
C LEU A 54 -7.05 10.60 -8.45
N SER A 55 -8.31 10.26 -8.16
CA SER A 55 -9.46 11.12 -8.49
C SER A 55 -9.40 12.46 -7.76
N ALA A 56 -8.81 12.49 -6.57
CA ALA A 56 -8.64 13.72 -5.79
C ALA A 56 -7.41 14.54 -6.23
N GLY A 57 -6.66 14.07 -7.21
CA GLY A 57 -5.46 14.75 -7.67
C GLY A 57 -4.23 14.55 -6.80
N LEU A 58 -4.28 13.58 -5.88
CA LEU A 58 -3.16 13.24 -5.01
C LEU A 58 -2.42 12.01 -5.56
N LYS A 59 -1.35 11.62 -4.90
CA LYS A 59 -0.45 10.57 -5.39
C LYS A 59 -0.38 9.42 -4.38
N PRO A 60 -0.72 8.19 -4.79
CA PRO A 60 -0.63 7.05 -3.89
C PRO A 60 0.79 6.48 -3.84
N ILE A 61 1.17 6.02 -2.66
CA ILE A 61 2.35 5.19 -2.45
C ILE A 61 1.83 3.80 -2.12
N LEU A 62 1.87 2.89 -3.09
CA LEU A 62 1.42 1.51 -2.90
C LEU A 62 2.54 0.69 -2.30
N CYS A 63 2.32 0.17 -1.10
CA CYS A 63 3.27 -0.69 -0.44
C CYS A 63 3.04 -2.14 -0.83
N ILE A 64 4.12 -2.82 -1.22
CA ILE A 64 4.12 -4.23 -1.55
C ILE A 64 5.26 -4.93 -0.82
N GLY A 65 5.13 -6.20 -0.57
CA GLY A 65 6.16 -6.99 0.09
C GLY A 65 5.67 -8.40 0.37
N GLU A 66 6.56 -9.36 0.23
CA GLU A 66 6.28 -10.77 0.50
C GLU A 66 6.57 -11.11 1.96
N THR A 67 5.93 -12.19 2.44
CA THR A 67 6.27 -12.81 3.71
C THR A 67 7.50 -13.70 3.54
N ILE A 68 8.06 -14.15 4.68
CA ILE A 68 9.19 -15.08 4.62
C ILE A 68 8.78 -16.42 4.00
N GLU A 69 7.54 -16.84 4.18
CA GLU A 69 7.00 -18.07 3.61
C GLU A 69 6.99 -18.02 2.08
N GLU A 70 6.48 -16.95 1.51
CA GLU A 70 6.49 -16.77 0.04
C GLU A 70 7.91 -16.73 -0.49
N ARG A 71 8.79 -16.05 0.21
CA ARG A 71 10.19 -15.96 -0.20
C ARG A 71 10.88 -17.30 -0.19
N ASN A 72 10.73 -18.06 0.88
CA ASN A 72 11.34 -19.39 1.01
C ASN A 72 10.78 -20.40 0.01
N SER A 73 9.54 -20.21 -0.40
CA SER A 73 8.87 -21.05 -1.39
C SER A 73 9.18 -20.67 -2.84
N GLY A 74 9.98 -19.61 -3.05
CA GLY A 74 10.30 -19.14 -4.40
C GLY A 74 9.16 -18.42 -5.09
N LEU A 75 8.15 -17.93 -4.33
CA LEU A 75 6.95 -17.31 -4.87
C LEU A 75 7.00 -15.77 -4.82
N THR A 76 8.14 -15.19 -4.49
CA THR A 76 8.28 -13.74 -4.31
C THR A 76 7.77 -12.96 -5.52
N GLU A 77 8.25 -13.28 -6.72
CA GLU A 77 7.87 -12.53 -7.92
C GLU A 77 6.38 -12.61 -8.22
N ASN A 78 5.81 -13.82 -8.13
CA ASN A 78 4.38 -14.02 -8.38
C ASN A 78 3.53 -13.28 -7.34
N PHE A 79 3.95 -13.30 -6.10
CA PHE A 79 3.24 -12.62 -5.03
C PHE A 79 3.25 -11.11 -5.23
N LEU A 80 4.41 -10.53 -5.52
CA LEU A 80 4.53 -9.08 -5.76
C LEU A 80 3.77 -8.65 -7.00
N GLU A 81 3.84 -9.44 -8.07
CA GLU A 81 3.09 -9.16 -9.28
C GLU A 81 1.60 -9.13 -9.02
N ASN A 82 1.08 -10.04 -8.23
CA ASN A 82 -0.33 -10.07 -7.86
C ASN A 82 -0.73 -8.86 -7.03
N GLN A 83 0.12 -8.44 -6.08
CA GLN A 83 -0.16 -7.24 -5.30
C GLN A 83 -0.27 -6.00 -6.19
N ILE A 84 0.63 -5.87 -7.15
CA ILE A 84 0.62 -4.74 -8.09
C ILE A 84 -0.60 -4.81 -9.00
N LYS A 85 -0.87 -5.95 -9.59
CA LYS A 85 -2.00 -6.12 -10.51
C LYS A 85 -3.33 -5.83 -9.84
N LYS A 86 -3.55 -6.38 -8.65
CA LYS A 86 -4.80 -6.20 -7.92
C LYS A 86 -4.95 -4.78 -7.40
N GLY A 87 -3.87 -4.21 -6.87
CA GLY A 87 -3.89 -2.84 -6.34
C GLY A 87 -4.16 -1.80 -7.42
N LEU A 88 -3.67 -2.03 -8.63
CA LEU A 88 -3.78 -1.08 -9.74
C LEU A 88 -4.83 -1.48 -10.77
N GLU A 89 -5.67 -2.47 -10.48
CA GLU A 89 -6.72 -2.92 -11.40
C GLU A 89 -7.65 -1.76 -11.76
N GLY A 90 -7.83 -1.56 -13.09
CA GLY A 90 -8.70 -0.49 -13.59
C GLY A 90 -8.14 0.91 -13.46
N VAL A 91 -6.90 1.06 -13.02
CA VAL A 91 -6.24 2.37 -12.98
C VAL A 91 -5.72 2.69 -14.37
N GLU A 92 -6.25 3.75 -14.97
CA GLU A 92 -5.94 4.10 -16.37
C GLU A 92 -4.55 4.72 -16.53
N SER A 93 -4.09 5.48 -15.53
CA SER A 93 -2.77 6.13 -15.58
C SER A 93 -2.04 5.92 -14.28
N LEU A 94 -0.80 5.47 -14.39
CA LEU A 94 0.11 5.28 -13.24
C LEU A 94 0.91 6.56 -12.94
N ASN A 95 0.57 7.64 -13.60
CA ASN A 95 1.29 8.91 -13.44
C ASN A 95 1.16 9.41 -12.01
N GLY A 96 2.29 9.56 -11.34
CA GLY A 96 2.32 9.97 -9.94
C GLY A 96 2.20 8.84 -8.93
N CYS A 97 1.95 7.60 -9.36
CA CYS A 97 1.95 6.45 -8.46
C CYS A 97 3.38 6.04 -8.11
N ILE A 98 3.59 5.74 -6.84
CA ILE A 98 4.87 5.24 -6.35
C ILE A 98 4.65 3.84 -5.81
N ILE A 99 5.55 2.92 -6.14
CA ILE A 99 5.56 1.56 -5.59
C ILE A 99 6.67 1.50 -4.53
N ALA A 100 6.30 1.21 -3.30
CA ALA A 100 7.25 1.05 -2.21
C ALA A 100 7.39 -0.44 -1.89
N TYR A 101 8.53 -1.01 -2.22
CA TYR A 101 8.81 -2.40 -1.93
C TYR A 101 9.49 -2.52 -0.57
N GLU A 102 8.83 -3.23 0.33
CA GLU A 102 9.36 -3.48 1.67
C GLU A 102 9.02 -4.92 2.07
N PRO A 103 9.99 -5.86 1.98
CA PRO A 103 9.72 -7.25 2.36
C PRO A 103 9.28 -7.31 3.82
N ILE A 104 8.17 -7.99 4.07
CA ILE A 104 7.57 -8.04 5.42
C ILE A 104 8.54 -8.65 6.43
N TRP A 105 9.28 -9.66 6.02
CA TRP A 105 10.23 -10.36 6.89
C TRP A 105 11.42 -9.48 7.34
N SER A 106 11.62 -8.32 6.72
CA SER A 106 12.69 -7.39 7.07
C SER A 106 12.24 -6.23 7.95
N ILE A 107 10.95 -6.20 8.32
CA ILE A 107 10.35 -5.11 9.10
C ILE A 107 10.28 -5.47 10.57
N GLY A 108 10.34 -4.48 11.44
CA GLY A 108 10.10 -4.61 12.86
C GLY A 108 11.36 -4.95 13.65
N ASN A 109 11.21 -5.83 14.67
CA ASN A 109 12.27 -6.17 15.61
C ASN A 109 13.29 -7.17 15.06
N VAL A 110 13.22 -7.51 13.79
CA VAL A 110 14.14 -8.43 13.15
C VAL A 110 15.43 -7.68 12.88
N THR A 111 16.56 -8.25 13.34
CA THR A 111 17.88 -7.72 12.99
C THR A 111 18.07 -7.91 11.49
N PRO A 112 18.34 -6.84 10.72
CA PRO A 112 18.54 -6.97 9.29
C PRO A 112 19.71 -7.89 8.99
N THR A 113 19.52 -8.84 8.08
CA THR A 113 20.60 -9.68 7.58
C THR A 113 21.28 -8.95 6.42
N PRO A 114 22.48 -9.39 6.03
CA PRO A 114 23.12 -8.81 4.84
C PRO A 114 22.21 -8.84 3.60
N GLN A 115 21.41 -9.90 3.47
CA GLN A 115 20.47 -10.01 2.36
C GLN A 115 19.38 -8.93 2.41
N CYS A 116 18.91 -8.57 3.61
CA CYS A 116 17.93 -7.49 3.76
C CYS A 116 18.53 -6.15 3.36
N LEU A 117 19.79 -5.94 3.69
CA LEU A 117 20.47 -4.68 3.42
C LEU A 117 20.86 -4.49 1.95
N THR A 118 21.07 -5.58 1.24
CA THR A 118 21.55 -5.56 -0.15
C THR A 118 20.43 -5.62 -1.18
N LYS A 119 19.19 -5.87 -0.77
CA LYS A 119 18.07 -5.98 -1.70
C LYS A 119 17.39 -4.65 -1.90
N PRO A 120 17.08 -4.34 -3.15
CA PRO A 120 16.27 -3.18 -3.47
C PRO A 120 14.84 -3.36 -3.02
#